data_7c324f33265a6a57b21491f2700e182e
#
_entry.id   7c324f33265a6a57b21491f2700e182e
#
_cell.length_a   1.000
_cell.length_b   1.000
_cell.length_c   1.000
_cell.angle_alpha   90.00
_cell.angle_beta   90.00
_cell.angle_gamma   90.00
#
_symmetry.space_group_name_H-M   'P 1'
#
loop_
_entity.id
_entity.type
_entity.pdbx_description
1 polymer ?
#
loop_
_entity_poly.entity_id
_entity_poly.type
_entity_poly.pdbx_seq_one_letter_code
_entity_poly.pdbx_strand_id
1 'polypeptide(L)'
;MENFKSFLLISSIILFVFVFYKWLKRYLRRNDINIPFTYLFPFENEYFKGESSIKFDLPMEAMVRAEIVRESGEVVSVIFDERFKIGIHRKEMNLSDVANGTYNLRLSLPDQTITRFIIVAN
;
A
#
# COMPACT_ATOMS: atom_id res chain seq x y z
N MET A 1 -23.35 25.78 -51.55
CA MET A 1 -22.03 26.10 -50.97
C MET A 1 -22.10 26.28 -49.45
N GLU A 2 -23.12 26.88 -48.89
CA GLU A 2 -23.25 27.03 -47.45
C GLU A 2 -23.30 25.70 -46.72
N ASN A 3 -23.99 24.70 -47.29
CA ASN A 3 -24.08 23.34 -46.69
C ASN A 3 -22.72 22.64 -46.64
N PHE A 4 -21.82 22.91 -47.58
CA PHE A 4 -20.51 22.32 -47.62
C PHE A 4 -19.60 22.89 -46.52
N LYS A 5 -19.66 24.21 -46.32
CA LYS A 5 -18.89 24.88 -45.23
C LYS A 5 -19.37 24.42 -43.86
N SER A 6 -20.65 24.32 -43.64
CA SER A 6 -21.25 23.83 -42.42
C SER A 6 -20.87 22.36 -42.15
N PHE A 7 -20.84 21.54 -43.18
CA PHE A 7 -20.42 20.14 -43.10
C PHE A 7 -18.95 20.02 -42.68
N LEU A 8 -18.07 20.80 -43.30
CA LEU A 8 -16.66 20.83 -42.93
C LEU A 8 -16.42 21.30 -41.51
N LEU A 9 -17.16 22.29 -41.08
CA LEU A 9 -17.05 22.84 -39.74
C LEU A 9 -17.51 21.82 -38.68
N ILE A 10 -18.61 21.15 -38.91
CA ILE A 10 -19.12 20.08 -38.02
C ILE A 10 -18.12 18.93 -37.99
N SER A 11 -17.63 18.48 -39.11
CA SER A 11 -16.65 17.41 -39.23
C SER A 11 -15.35 17.75 -38.46
N SER A 12 -14.89 19.00 -38.60
CA SER A 12 -13.73 19.49 -37.87
C SER A 12 -13.92 19.48 -36.36
N ILE A 13 -15.07 19.89 -35.88
CA ILE A 13 -15.43 19.89 -34.47
C ILE A 13 -15.43 18.46 -33.93
N ILE A 14 -16.06 17.53 -34.63
CA ILE A 14 -16.11 16.10 -34.23
C ILE A 14 -14.71 15.52 -34.16
N LEU A 15 -13.88 15.80 -35.15
CA LEU A 15 -12.49 15.34 -35.16
C LEU A 15 -11.69 15.92 -33.98
N PHE A 16 -11.85 17.20 -33.71
CA PHE A 16 -11.19 17.87 -32.58
C PHE A 16 -11.61 17.27 -31.24
N VAL A 17 -12.90 17.06 -31.04
CA VAL A 17 -13.45 16.44 -29.82
C VAL A 17 -12.88 15.02 -29.66
N PHE A 18 -12.81 14.27 -30.76
CA PHE A 18 -12.30 12.90 -30.74
C PHE A 18 -10.80 12.86 -30.37
N VAL A 19 -10.00 13.73 -30.96
CA VAL A 19 -8.54 13.85 -30.65
C VAL A 19 -8.36 14.32 -29.21
N PHE A 20 -9.13 15.30 -28.78
CA PHE A 20 -9.10 15.80 -27.40
C PHE A 20 -9.47 14.72 -26.40
N TYR A 21 -10.49 13.94 -26.70
CA TYR A 21 -10.93 12.81 -25.86
C TYR A 21 -9.82 11.76 -25.72
N LYS A 22 -9.18 11.38 -26.83
CA LYS A 22 -8.05 10.44 -26.80
C LYS A 22 -6.88 10.99 -25.98
N TRP A 23 -6.58 12.26 -26.16
CA TRP A 23 -5.51 12.93 -25.43
C TRP A 23 -5.81 12.98 -23.93
N LEU A 24 -7.02 13.33 -23.56
CA LEU A 24 -7.49 13.39 -22.19
C LEU A 24 -7.46 12.00 -21.53
N LYS A 25 -7.92 10.99 -22.23
CA LYS A 25 -7.90 9.61 -21.76
C LYS A 25 -6.47 9.12 -21.53
N ARG A 26 -5.56 9.48 -22.43
CA ARG A 26 -4.13 9.16 -22.28
C ARG A 26 -3.50 9.89 -21.09
N TYR A 27 -3.88 11.14 -20.90
CA TYR A 27 -3.43 11.94 -19.76
C TYR A 27 -3.96 11.37 -18.42
N LEU A 28 -5.22 11.01 -18.37
CA LEU A 28 -5.81 10.39 -17.19
C LEU A 28 -5.19 9.03 -16.87
N ARG A 29 -4.85 8.24 -17.89
CA ARG A 29 -4.12 6.98 -17.69
C ARG A 29 -2.72 7.20 -17.13
N ARG A 30 -2.07 8.30 -17.45
CA ARG A 30 -0.79 8.67 -16.84
C ARG A 30 -0.92 9.00 -15.37
N ASN A 31 -2.06 9.55 -14.95
CA ASN A 31 -2.35 9.81 -13.55
C ASN A 31 -2.85 8.58 -12.81
N ASP A 32 -3.27 7.55 -13.52
CA ASP A 32 -3.47 6.22 -12.99
C ASP A 32 -2.14 5.48 -12.80
N ILE A 33 -1.12 6.20 -12.41
CA ILE A 33 0.09 5.58 -11.91
C ILE A 33 -0.35 4.79 -10.71
N ASN A 34 -0.27 3.47 -10.79
CA ASN A 34 -0.37 2.61 -9.65
C ASN A 34 0.59 3.14 -8.60
N ILE A 35 0.05 3.84 -7.61
CA ILE A 35 0.84 4.23 -6.46
C ILE A 35 1.33 2.91 -5.89
N PRO A 36 2.66 2.64 -5.90
CA PRO A 36 3.16 1.39 -5.41
C PRO A 36 2.85 1.31 -3.92
N PHE A 37 2.03 0.35 -3.54
CA PHE A 37 1.71 0.10 -2.14
C PHE A 37 2.65 -0.95 -1.58
N THR A 38 3.09 -0.75 -0.37
CA THR A 38 3.71 -1.80 0.41
C THR A 38 2.64 -2.83 0.75
N TYR A 39 2.94 -4.08 0.46
CA TYR A 39 2.02 -5.19 0.72
C TYR A 39 2.53 -6.02 1.90
N LEU A 40 1.69 -6.15 2.91
CA LEU A 40 1.94 -7.05 4.03
C LEU A 40 1.24 -8.39 3.74
N PHE A 41 2.02 -9.46 3.63
CA PHE A 41 1.48 -10.78 3.36
C PHE A 41 0.64 -11.28 4.54
N PRO A 42 -0.42 -12.05 4.27
CA PRO A 42 -1.23 -12.65 5.33
C PRO A 42 -0.37 -13.53 6.24
N PHE A 43 -0.73 -13.56 7.51
CA PHE A 43 -0.08 -14.44 8.47
C PHE A 43 -0.52 -15.88 8.26
N GLU A 44 0.41 -16.81 8.38
CA GLU A 44 0.13 -18.25 8.25
C GLU A 44 -0.72 -18.78 9.42
N ASN A 45 -0.56 -18.19 10.60
CA ASN A 45 -1.26 -18.59 11.82
C ASN A 45 -2.07 -17.41 12.39
N GLU A 46 -3.25 -17.71 12.92
CA GLU A 46 -4.07 -16.73 13.64
C GLU A 46 -3.50 -16.38 15.02
N TYR A 47 -2.78 -17.31 15.61
CA TYR A 47 -2.19 -17.17 16.94
C TYR A 47 -0.68 -17.11 16.81
N PHE A 48 -0.08 -16.13 17.50
CA PHE A 48 1.36 -15.98 17.55
C PHE A 48 1.90 -16.54 18.86
N LYS A 49 2.85 -17.45 18.74
CA LYS A 49 3.57 -18.04 19.88
C LYS A 49 5.05 -17.70 19.74
N GLY A 50 5.60 -17.03 20.76
CA GLY A 50 7.03 -16.79 20.85
C GLY A 50 7.63 -16.20 19.58
N GLU A 51 8.35 -17.01 18.83
CA GLU A 51 8.96 -16.60 17.57
C GLU A 51 7.97 -16.73 16.42
N SER A 52 7.81 -15.64 15.69
CA SER A 52 6.99 -15.55 14.49
C SER A 52 7.72 -14.74 13.44
N SER A 53 7.24 -14.74 12.22
CA SER A 53 7.83 -13.95 11.15
C SER A 53 6.77 -13.17 10.42
N ILE A 54 7.17 -11.98 9.93
CA ILE A 54 6.35 -11.17 9.03
C ILE A 54 7.05 -11.08 7.69
N LYS A 55 6.26 -11.04 6.63
CA LYS A 55 6.74 -10.90 5.27
C LYS A 55 6.02 -9.73 4.62
N PHE A 56 6.78 -8.87 3.97
CA PHE A 56 6.24 -7.70 3.29
C PHE A 56 7.00 -7.43 2.00
N ASP A 57 6.33 -6.77 1.07
CA ASP A 57 6.87 -6.39 -0.23
C ASP A 57 6.95 -4.87 -0.31
N LEU A 58 8.16 -4.35 -0.50
CA LEU A 58 8.42 -2.93 -0.64
C LEU A 58 8.55 -2.56 -2.12
N PRO A 59 7.73 -1.62 -2.61
CA PRO A 59 7.84 -1.11 -3.96
C PRO A 59 9.02 -0.18 -4.17
N MET A 60 9.55 0.39 -3.08
CA MET A 60 10.73 1.26 -3.10
C MET A 60 11.44 1.20 -1.75
N GLU A 61 12.73 1.58 -1.76
CA GLU A 61 13.51 1.66 -0.54
C GLU A 61 12.88 2.65 0.45
N ALA A 62 12.68 2.21 1.69
CA ALA A 62 12.06 3.03 2.73
C ALA A 62 12.45 2.58 4.14
N MET A 63 12.32 3.50 5.09
CA MET A 63 12.38 3.16 6.51
C MET A 63 11.09 2.46 6.90
N VAL A 64 11.21 1.32 7.52
CA VAL A 64 10.07 0.52 7.97
C VAL A 64 10.19 0.29 9.48
N ARG A 65 9.13 0.64 10.18
CA ARG A 65 9.02 0.41 11.61
C ARG A 65 7.86 -0.53 11.89
N ALA A 66 8.14 -1.64 12.55
CA ALA A 66 7.12 -2.58 13.00
C ALA A 66 7.01 -2.54 14.51
N GLU A 67 5.81 -2.43 15.01
CA GLU A 67 5.55 -2.34 16.43
C GLU A 67 4.26 -3.08 16.80
N ILE A 68 4.22 -3.58 18.02
CA ILE A 68 3.02 -4.18 18.61
C ILE A 68 2.33 -3.11 19.44
N VAL A 69 1.06 -2.88 19.14
CA VAL A 69 0.26 -1.81 19.73
C VAL A 69 -0.99 -2.41 20.35
N ARG A 70 -1.37 -1.92 21.52
CA ARG A 70 -2.65 -2.28 22.13
C ARG A 70 -3.81 -1.62 21.38
N GLU A 71 -5.01 -2.13 21.58
CA GLU A 71 -6.22 -1.54 20.99
C GLU A 71 -6.39 -0.07 21.35
N SER A 72 -5.88 0.35 22.51
CA SER A 72 -5.87 1.75 22.95
C SER A 72 -4.90 2.64 22.18
N GLY A 73 -3.99 2.07 21.39
CA GLY A 73 -2.95 2.80 20.66
C GLY A 73 -1.60 2.84 21.38
N GLU A 74 -1.48 2.27 22.57
CA GLU A 74 -0.23 2.22 23.32
C GLU A 74 0.74 1.22 22.69
N VAL A 75 1.98 1.65 22.45
CA VAL A 75 3.04 0.79 21.93
C VAL A 75 3.55 -0.13 23.04
N VAL A 76 3.43 -1.42 22.81
CA VAL A 76 3.87 -2.46 23.76
C VAL A 76 5.31 -2.86 23.48
N SER A 77 5.66 -3.02 22.21
CA SER A 77 6.98 -3.46 21.78
C SER A 77 7.28 -2.96 20.38
N VAL A 78 8.51 -2.59 20.14
CA VAL A 78 9.03 -2.27 18.81
C VAL A 78 9.80 -3.48 18.31
N ILE A 79 9.35 -4.06 17.19
CA ILE A 79 9.95 -5.26 16.62
C ILE A 79 11.23 -4.89 15.87
N PHE A 80 11.12 -3.93 14.96
CA PHE A 80 12.26 -3.38 14.24
C PHE A 80 11.96 -1.96 13.77
N ASP A 81 13.02 -1.20 13.53
CA ASP A 81 12.95 0.14 12.96
C ASP A 81 14.23 0.34 12.15
N GLU A 82 14.17 -0.07 10.88
CA GLU A 82 15.34 -0.06 10.01
C GLU A 82 14.98 0.20 8.56
N ARG A 83 15.98 0.51 7.76
CA ARG A 83 15.80 0.78 6.35
C ARG A 83 15.91 -0.51 5.54
N PHE A 84 14.95 -0.71 4.64
CA PHE A 84 14.90 -1.85 3.75
C PHE A 84 14.98 -1.41 2.30
N LYS A 85 15.65 -2.23 1.49
CA LYS A 85 15.71 -2.05 0.04
C LYS A 85 14.42 -2.50 -0.63
N ILE A 86 14.24 -2.14 -1.90
CA ILE A 86 13.13 -2.62 -2.72
C ILE A 86 13.10 -4.15 -2.75
N GLY A 87 11.93 -4.74 -2.67
CA GLY A 87 11.70 -6.16 -2.80
C GLY A 87 10.97 -6.78 -1.61
N ILE A 88 10.96 -8.11 -1.59
CA ILE A 88 10.30 -8.90 -0.56
C ILE A 88 11.26 -9.14 0.58
N HIS A 89 10.82 -8.81 1.79
CA HIS A 89 11.59 -9.00 3.02
C HIS A 89 10.83 -9.87 4.00
N ARG A 90 11.56 -10.70 4.70
CA ARG A 90 11.04 -11.50 5.81
C ARG A 90 11.84 -11.15 7.06
N LYS A 91 11.12 -10.78 8.12
CA LYS A 91 11.72 -10.48 9.43
C LYS A 91 11.12 -11.38 10.49
N GLU A 92 11.99 -11.91 11.31
CA GLU A 92 11.58 -12.66 12.50
C GLU A 92 11.21 -11.68 13.62
N MET A 93 10.17 -12.02 14.36
CA MET A 93 9.75 -11.26 15.52
C MET A 93 9.61 -12.18 16.71
N ASN A 94 10.06 -11.72 17.85
CA ASN A 94 9.97 -12.46 19.11
C ASN A 94 8.91 -11.81 19.99
N LEU A 95 7.83 -12.53 20.23
CA LEU A 95 6.70 -12.11 21.05
C LEU A 95 6.67 -12.79 22.41
N SER A 96 7.74 -13.49 22.80
CA SER A 96 7.81 -14.21 24.06
C SER A 96 7.67 -13.29 25.27
N ASP A 97 8.11 -12.05 25.17
CA ASP A 97 8.02 -11.02 26.20
C ASP A 97 6.67 -10.30 26.22
N VAL A 98 5.82 -10.55 25.24
CA VAL A 98 4.50 -9.92 25.13
C VAL A 98 3.48 -10.77 25.87
N ALA A 99 2.69 -10.13 26.74
CA ALA A 99 1.63 -10.82 27.46
C ALA A 99 0.57 -11.34 26.49
N ASN A 100 -0.05 -12.48 26.84
CA ASN A 100 -1.13 -13.03 26.04
C ASN A 100 -2.29 -12.05 25.92
N GLY A 101 -2.86 -11.94 24.74
CA GLY A 101 -3.98 -11.06 24.48
C GLY A 101 -4.09 -10.67 23.01
N THR A 102 -4.95 -9.71 22.76
CA THR A 102 -5.20 -9.17 21.43
C THR A 102 -4.44 -7.86 21.25
N TYR A 103 -3.77 -7.75 20.12
CA TYR A 103 -2.95 -6.59 19.76
C TYR A 103 -3.12 -6.25 18.29
N ASN A 104 -2.58 -5.13 17.89
CA ASN A 104 -2.43 -4.75 16.50
C ASN A 104 -0.95 -4.70 16.15
N LEU A 105 -0.59 -5.33 15.05
CA LEU A 105 0.71 -5.17 14.45
C LEU A 105 0.65 -3.95 13.53
N ARG A 106 1.43 -2.93 13.84
CA ARG A 106 1.49 -1.70 13.06
C ARG A 106 2.81 -1.63 12.31
N LEU A 107 2.71 -1.62 10.99
CA LEU A 107 3.85 -1.41 10.10
C LEU A 107 3.80 0.02 9.58
N SER A 108 4.72 0.84 10.03
CA SER A 108 4.78 2.26 9.69
C SER A 108 5.82 2.53 8.64
N LEU A 109 5.42 3.20 7.56
CA LEU A 109 6.27 3.65 6.47
C LEU A 109 6.08 5.17 6.32
N PRO A 110 6.99 5.88 5.62
CA PRO A 110 6.85 7.33 5.44
C PRO A 110 5.53 7.76 4.80
N ASP A 111 4.99 6.94 3.90
CA ASP A 111 3.81 7.27 3.11
C ASP A 111 2.53 6.59 3.58
N GLN A 112 2.65 5.54 4.40
CA GLN A 112 1.49 4.73 4.78
C GLN A 112 1.72 3.99 6.08
N THR A 113 0.61 3.56 6.68
CA THR A 113 0.62 2.72 7.88
C THR A 113 -0.29 1.53 7.64
N ILE A 114 0.22 0.33 7.88
CA ILE A 114 -0.54 -0.91 7.77
C ILE A 114 -0.76 -1.45 9.17
N THR A 115 -2.02 -1.72 9.51
CA THR A 115 -2.40 -2.29 10.80
C THR A 115 -3.07 -3.63 10.60
N ARG A 116 -2.60 -4.64 11.33
CA ARG A 116 -3.15 -5.99 11.32
C ARG A 116 -3.48 -6.42 12.74
N PHE A 117 -4.67 -6.99 12.90
CA PHE A 117 -5.08 -7.58 14.18
C PHE A 117 -4.35 -8.90 14.41
N ILE A 118 -3.77 -9.06 15.59
CA ILE A 118 -3.06 -10.28 15.97
C ILE A 118 -3.50 -10.75 17.37
N ILE A 119 -3.36 -12.05 17.61
CA ILE A 119 -3.61 -12.66 18.92
C ILE A 119 -2.31 -13.31 19.38
N VAL A 120 -1.83 -12.90 20.54
CA VAL A 120 -0.64 -13.49 21.17
C VAL A 120 -1.09 -14.53 22.18
N ALA A 121 -0.66 -15.76 21.99
CA ALA A 121 -0.99 -16.91 22.82
C ALA A 121 0.27 -17.72 23.12
N ASN A 122 1.13 -17.17 23.97
CA ASN A 122 2.35 -17.85 24.41
C ASN A 122 2.08 -19.05 25.33
#